data_c5019ed63eadded4e4fb375274f15ff5
#
_entry.id   c5019ed63eadded4e4fb375274f15ff5
#
_cell.length_a   1.000
_cell.length_b   1.000
_cell.length_c   1.000
_cell.angle_alpha   90.00
_cell.angle_beta   90.00
_cell.angle_gamma   90.00
#
_symmetry.space_group_name_H-M   'P 1'
#
loop_
_entity.id
_entity.type
_entity.pdbx_description
1 polymer ?
#
loop_
_entity_poly.entity_id
_entity_poly.type
_entity_poly.pdbx_seq_one_letter_code
_entity_poly.pdbx_strand_id
1 'polypeptide(L)'
;MDDMPWIKSYPPGVRWDAEIPLTPVQQILEESASKWPNNPAVDFMGRKISYSELDDLANRAANGLQKLGVKPGVHVGLYLPNTPHYLVGLFGVLKAGGTVVNYSPLDAAKELEHKIEDSRTDFLITLDMASLYSQMAAMLSKTRLKKLIVGNLGEMSAQPDAVNAQMQATKQLSSVPNDDRHITFQALLDNDGIYRSYPIADLTDAIAVLQYTGGTTGLPKGAMLTHANLTAATSQCIETTRTNPPTLDEGKERVLAVLPPFHIYALTVNMLLGIQIGAELVLHTRFDVDAVVKDLTEKKITAFPGVPTMFVAVLNHPGAAKADLSSLKWCNSGGAPLPLEVQRSFEKLTGCRLAEGWGMTETSPTGTFTPVTNEARAGSCGVPSPGITIKFLDTDNTTYVPLGRSGELCIRGPNVMKGYWKKPDATAEIMTPDGFMRTGDVGYMDEDGYVYIVDRTKDMLLCGGFNVYPRVLEEAVYKHPSVEQVTVIGIKDEYRGQSPKAFVKLKAGAASFTLKELQEFLKDRLGKHEMVQALEITDSLPLTPAGKISKKELYDEEERRAAAQA
;
A
#
# COMPACT_ATOMS: atom_id res chain seq x y z
N MET A 1 25.66 -9.88 -18.74
CA MET A 1 25.15 -10.48 -17.50
C MET A 1 25.89 -10.01 -16.26
N ASP A 2 27.08 -9.44 -16.42
CA ASP A 2 27.91 -8.94 -15.29
C ASP A 2 27.31 -7.74 -14.52
N ASP A 3 26.30 -7.08 -15.09
CA ASP A 3 25.63 -5.90 -14.50
C ASP A 3 24.38 -6.21 -13.67
N MET A 4 24.02 -7.48 -13.45
CA MET A 4 22.80 -7.89 -12.75
C MET A 4 23.10 -8.93 -11.66
N PRO A 5 23.75 -8.53 -10.56
CA PRO A 5 24.22 -9.45 -9.53
C PRO A 5 23.10 -10.20 -8.81
N TRP A 6 21.87 -9.65 -8.80
CA TRP A 6 20.71 -10.24 -8.13
C TRP A 6 20.17 -11.51 -8.78
N ILE A 7 20.47 -11.78 -10.06
CA ILE A 7 19.92 -12.96 -10.77
C ILE A 7 20.31 -14.27 -10.07
N LYS A 8 21.55 -14.35 -9.55
CA LYS A 8 22.04 -15.54 -8.81
C LYS A 8 21.31 -15.78 -7.48
N SER A 9 20.65 -14.75 -6.95
CA SER A 9 19.91 -14.81 -5.67
C SER A 9 18.43 -15.14 -5.84
N TYR A 10 17.97 -15.33 -7.08
CA TYR A 10 16.59 -15.74 -7.33
C TYR A 10 16.37 -17.19 -6.89
N PRO A 11 15.21 -17.48 -6.26
CA PRO A 11 14.89 -18.85 -5.89
C PRO A 11 14.63 -19.72 -7.12
N PRO A 12 14.86 -21.04 -7.03
CA PRO A 12 14.53 -21.96 -8.12
C PRO A 12 13.08 -21.82 -8.57
N GLY A 13 12.85 -21.69 -9.87
CA GLY A 13 11.54 -21.52 -10.50
C GLY A 13 11.19 -20.06 -10.83
N VAL A 14 11.75 -19.08 -10.11
CA VAL A 14 11.54 -17.65 -10.39
C VAL A 14 12.55 -17.16 -11.42
N ARG A 15 12.09 -16.44 -12.43
CA ARG A 15 12.93 -15.94 -13.52
C ARG A 15 12.88 -14.42 -13.60
N TRP A 16 14.06 -13.78 -13.62
CA TRP A 16 14.15 -12.34 -13.81
C TRP A 16 13.69 -11.92 -15.23
N ASP A 17 14.01 -12.73 -16.22
CA ASP A 17 13.71 -12.54 -17.64
C ASP A 17 12.36 -13.19 -18.07
N ALA A 18 11.48 -13.49 -17.10
CA ALA A 18 10.15 -14.00 -17.41
C ALA A 18 9.39 -13.01 -18.31
N GLU A 19 8.66 -13.54 -19.27
CA GLU A 19 7.73 -12.73 -20.05
C GLU A 19 6.66 -12.16 -19.13
N ILE A 20 6.55 -10.83 -19.09
CA ILE A 20 5.55 -10.12 -18.31
C ILE A 20 4.42 -9.72 -19.26
N PRO A 21 3.28 -10.44 -19.24
CA PRO A 21 2.16 -10.13 -20.12
C PRO A 21 1.54 -8.77 -19.73
N LEU A 22 1.29 -7.93 -20.73
CA LEU A 22 0.61 -6.66 -20.57
C LEU A 22 -0.82 -6.82 -21.11
N THR A 23 -1.81 -6.62 -20.25
CA THR A 23 -3.23 -6.75 -20.59
C THR A 23 -4.03 -5.56 -20.05
N PRO A 24 -5.25 -5.30 -20.54
CA PRO A 24 -6.17 -4.42 -19.84
C PRO A 24 -6.42 -4.92 -18.40
N VAL A 25 -6.41 -4.04 -17.41
CA VAL A 25 -6.57 -4.44 -16.00
C VAL A 25 -7.89 -5.19 -15.75
N GLN A 26 -8.97 -4.82 -16.42
CA GLN A 26 -10.26 -5.52 -16.29
C GLN A 26 -10.22 -6.96 -16.81
N GLN A 27 -9.32 -7.29 -17.72
CA GLN A 27 -9.13 -8.64 -18.24
C GLN A 27 -8.70 -9.62 -17.14
N ILE A 28 -8.01 -9.15 -16.11
CA ILE A 28 -7.65 -9.96 -14.92
C ILE A 28 -8.90 -10.62 -14.31
N LEU A 29 -9.99 -9.86 -14.13
CA LEU A 29 -11.24 -10.41 -13.61
C LEU A 29 -11.93 -11.32 -14.63
N GLU A 30 -11.99 -10.91 -15.90
CA GLU A 30 -12.65 -11.65 -16.98
C GLU A 30 -12.03 -13.05 -17.17
N GLU A 31 -10.71 -13.13 -17.21
CA GLU A 31 -9.99 -14.40 -17.32
C GLU A 31 -10.20 -15.28 -16.08
N SER A 32 -10.15 -14.69 -14.89
CA SER A 32 -10.37 -15.43 -13.65
C SER A 32 -11.81 -15.93 -13.51
N ALA A 33 -12.80 -15.13 -13.92
CA ALA A 33 -14.19 -15.54 -13.96
C ALA A 33 -14.44 -16.67 -14.99
N SER A 34 -13.70 -16.66 -16.10
CA SER A 34 -13.74 -17.76 -17.07
C SER A 34 -13.08 -19.03 -16.55
N LYS A 35 -11.94 -18.91 -15.85
CA LYS A 35 -11.15 -20.06 -15.37
C LYS A 35 -11.73 -20.69 -14.11
N TRP A 36 -12.27 -19.88 -13.19
CA TRP A 36 -12.77 -20.30 -11.87
C TRP A 36 -14.17 -19.74 -11.56
N PRO A 37 -15.18 -19.90 -12.43
CA PRO A 37 -16.47 -19.22 -12.31
C PRO A 37 -17.17 -19.42 -10.96
N ASN A 38 -17.05 -20.62 -10.39
CA ASN A 38 -17.74 -21.01 -9.16
C ASN A 38 -16.89 -20.87 -7.90
N ASN A 39 -15.60 -20.54 -8.02
CA ASN A 39 -14.76 -20.29 -6.85
C ASN A 39 -15.20 -18.99 -6.16
N PRO A 40 -15.12 -18.91 -4.82
CA PRO A 40 -15.32 -17.65 -4.14
C PRO A 40 -14.19 -16.67 -4.52
N ALA A 41 -14.57 -15.51 -5.03
CA ALA A 41 -13.66 -14.39 -5.26
C ALA A 41 -13.57 -13.49 -4.02
N VAL A 42 -14.67 -13.36 -3.28
CA VAL A 42 -14.78 -12.49 -2.10
C VAL A 42 -15.54 -13.20 -0.99
N ASP A 43 -15.03 -13.08 0.25
CA ASP A 43 -15.74 -13.34 1.50
C ASP A 43 -15.88 -12.02 2.25
N PHE A 44 -17.11 -11.56 2.41
CA PHE A 44 -17.41 -10.30 3.09
C PHE A 44 -18.62 -10.43 4.00
N MET A 45 -18.45 -10.21 5.30
CA MET A 45 -19.53 -10.22 6.31
C MET A 45 -20.44 -11.45 6.17
N GLY A 46 -19.84 -12.65 5.98
CA GLY A 46 -20.53 -13.93 5.84
C GLY A 46 -21.10 -14.24 4.46
N ARG A 47 -21.07 -13.29 3.49
CA ARG A 47 -21.44 -13.53 2.10
C ARG A 47 -20.20 -13.89 1.27
N LYS A 48 -20.31 -14.95 0.50
CA LYS A 48 -19.35 -15.32 -0.53
C LYS A 48 -19.87 -14.94 -1.90
N ILE A 49 -19.08 -14.18 -2.64
CA ILE A 49 -19.34 -13.76 -4.01
C ILE A 49 -18.43 -14.59 -4.90
N SER A 50 -18.98 -15.32 -5.86
CA SER A 50 -18.17 -16.10 -6.81
C SER A 50 -17.51 -15.19 -7.86
N TYR A 51 -16.52 -15.73 -8.59
CA TYR A 51 -15.87 -15.00 -9.68
C TYR A 51 -16.86 -14.62 -10.78
N SER A 52 -17.79 -15.55 -11.16
CA SER A 52 -18.83 -15.24 -12.15
C SER A 52 -19.80 -14.17 -11.66
N GLU A 53 -20.17 -14.18 -10.37
CA GLU A 53 -21.04 -13.16 -9.77
C GLU A 53 -20.33 -11.80 -9.71
N LEU A 54 -19.03 -11.77 -9.34
CA LEU A 54 -18.26 -10.55 -9.29
C LEU A 54 -18.11 -9.91 -10.69
N ASP A 55 -17.90 -10.73 -11.72
CA ASP A 55 -17.81 -10.27 -13.10
C ASP A 55 -19.15 -9.73 -13.61
N ASP A 56 -20.27 -10.41 -13.31
CA ASP A 56 -21.62 -9.90 -13.65
C ASP A 56 -21.91 -8.57 -12.97
N LEU A 57 -21.61 -8.43 -11.68
CA LEU A 57 -21.73 -7.15 -10.96
C LEU A 57 -20.87 -6.05 -11.59
N ALA A 58 -19.64 -6.35 -12.00
CA ALA A 58 -18.77 -5.41 -12.69
C ALA A 58 -19.29 -5.03 -14.08
N ASN A 59 -19.89 -5.97 -14.82
CA ASN A 59 -20.54 -5.73 -16.11
C ASN A 59 -21.75 -4.81 -15.95
N ARG A 60 -22.59 -5.05 -14.95
CA ARG A 60 -23.73 -4.20 -14.60
C ARG A 60 -23.29 -2.80 -14.19
N ALA A 61 -22.22 -2.71 -13.38
CA ALA A 61 -21.64 -1.40 -13.02
C ALA A 61 -21.12 -0.66 -14.25
N ALA A 62 -20.46 -1.35 -15.19
CA ALA A 62 -20.00 -0.76 -16.44
C ALA A 62 -21.15 -0.21 -17.29
N ASN A 63 -22.22 -0.99 -17.47
CA ASN A 63 -23.43 -0.54 -18.20
C ASN A 63 -24.05 0.69 -17.52
N GLY A 64 -24.27 0.63 -16.20
CA GLY A 64 -24.83 1.75 -15.44
C GLY A 64 -23.96 3.01 -15.54
N LEU A 65 -22.65 2.89 -15.42
CA LEU A 65 -21.70 3.99 -15.58
C LEU A 65 -21.72 4.58 -16.99
N GLN A 66 -21.83 3.74 -18.02
CA GLN A 66 -21.96 4.23 -19.40
C GLN A 66 -23.27 5.01 -19.63
N LYS A 67 -24.38 4.58 -19.03
CA LYS A 67 -25.66 5.33 -19.04
C LYS A 67 -25.51 6.71 -18.38
N LEU A 68 -24.61 6.84 -17.40
CA LEU A 68 -24.26 8.13 -16.79
C LEU A 68 -23.28 8.96 -17.61
N GLY A 69 -22.73 8.41 -18.70
CA GLY A 69 -21.80 9.10 -19.60
C GLY A 69 -20.34 8.77 -19.38
N VAL A 70 -20.01 7.74 -18.60
CA VAL A 70 -18.62 7.26 -18.47
C VAL A 70 -18.16 6.63 -19.77
N LYS A 71 -16.98 7.02 -20.22
CA LYS A 71 -16.33 6.62 -21.48
C LYS A 71 -14.85 6.99 -21.39
N PRO A 72 -14.00 6.65 -22.39
CA PRO A 72 -12.60 7.08 -22.40
C PRO A 72 -12.44 8.59 -22.13
N GLY A 73 -11.55 8.92 -21.19
CA GLY A 73 -11.30 10.29 -20.73
C GLY A 73 -12.20 10.79 -19.60
N VAL A 74 -13.17 10.00 -19.12
CA VAL A 74 -13.96 10.31 -17.93
C VAL A 74 -13.35 9.65 -16.71
N HIS A 75 -13.20 10.41 -15.62
CA HIS A 75 -12.62 9.95 -14.37
C HIS A 75 -13.70 9.71 -13.32
N VAL A 76 -13.62 8.56 -12.67
CA VAL A 76 -14.54 8.11 -11.62
C VAL A 76 -13.76 7.87 -10.33
N GLY A 77 -14.17 8.55 -9.27
CA GLY A 77 -13.58 8.40 -7.95
C GLY A 77 -14.07 7.17 -7.20
N LEU A 78 -13.17 6.49 -6.49
CA LEU A 78 -13.48 5.48 -5.50
C LEU A 78 -13.10 6.01 -4.12
N TYR A 79 -14.10 6.28 -3.28
CA TYR A 79 -13.95 6.73 -1.90
C TYR A 79 -14.58 5.69 -0.97
N LEU A 80 -13.90 4.55 -0.86
CA LEU A 80 -14.44 3.31 -0.32
C LEU A 80 -13.43 2.61 0.60
N PRO A 81 -13.88 1.99 1.68
CA PRO A 81 -13.07 1.02 2.43
C PRO A 81 -13.01 -0.34 1.71
N ASN A 82 -12.37 -1.34 2.34
CA ASN A 82 -12.37 -2.72 1.85
C ASN A 82 -13.78 -3.32 1.85
N THR A 83 -14.47 -3.21 0.75
CA THR A 83 -15.82 -3.75 0.52
C THR A 83 -15.94 -4.28 -0.90
N PRO A 84 -16.90 -5.16 -1.19
CA PRO A 84 -17.14 -5.62 -2.56
C PRO A 84 -17.45 -4.47 -3.53
N HIS A 85 -18.03 -3.37 -3.03
CA HIS A 85 -18.29 -2.15 -3.83
C HIS A 85 -17.03 -1.59 -4.47
N TYR A 86 -15.87 -1.70 -3.78
CA TYR A 86 -14.62 -1.24 -4.36
C TYR A 86 -14.20 -2.07 -5.57
N LEU A 87 -14.27 -3.40 -5.47
CA LEU A 87 -13.93 -4.31 -6.58
C LEU A 87 -14.89 -4.12 -7.76
N VAL A 88 -16.20 -4.10 -7.49
CA VAL A 88 -17.23 -3.87 -8.51
C VAL A 88 -17.05 -2.49 -9.16
N GLY A 89 -16.75 -1.46 -8.37
CA GLY A 89 -16.48 -0.11 -8.85
C GLY A 89 -15.21 -0.04 -9.70
N LEU A 90 -14.10 -0.62 -9.23
CA LEU A 90 -12.82 -0.67 -9.94
C LEU A 90 -12.99 -1.29 -11.34
N PHE A 91 -13.46 -2.52 -11.39
CA PHE A 91 -13.61 -3.24 -12.65
C PHE A 91 -14.73 -2.65 -13.52
N GLY A 92 -15.82 -2.18 -12.91
CA GLY A 92 -16.92 -1.51 -13.62
C GLY A 92 -16.49 -0.23 -14.33
N VAL A 93 -15.69 0.60 -13.66
CA VAL A 93 -15.15 1.84 -14.27
C VAL A 93 -14.21 1.50 -15.44
N LEU A 94 -13.31 0.54 -15.27
CA LEU A 94 -12.36 0.15 -16.31
C LEU A 94 -13.07 -0.51 -17.50
N LYS A 95 -14.05 -1.37 -17.27
CA LYS A 95 -14.91 -1.96 -18.32
C LYS A 95 -15.72 -0.88 -19.06
N ALA A 96 -16.17 0.14 -18.35
CA ALA A 96 -16.86 1.28 -18.99
C ALA A 96 -15.93 2.18 -19.81
N GLY A 97 -14.62 1.95 -19.80
CA GLY A 97 -13.60 2.75 -20.46
C GLY A 97 -13.15 3.99 -19.68
N GLY A 98 -13.57 4.12 -18.42
CA GLY A 98 -13.20 5.22 -17.54
C GLY A 98 -11.84 5.01 -16.87
N THR A 99 -11.32 6.08 -16.26
CA THR A 99 -10.12 6.04 -15.40
C THR A 99 -10.55 6.11 -13.93
N VAL A 100 -10.02 5.22 -13.12
CA VAL A 100 -10.24 5.20 -11.68
C VAL A 100 -9.38 6.26 -10.98
N VAL A 101 -9.95 6.97 -10.00
CA VAL A 101 -9.21 7.86 -9.10
C VAL A 101 -9.42 7.41 -7.67
N ASN A 102 -8.36 6.99 -7.00
CA ASN A 102 -8.45 6.54 -5.62
C ASN A 102 -8.37 7.71 -4.64
N TYR A 103 -9.32 7.73 -3.69
CA TYR A 103 -9.39 8.69 -2.60
C TYR A 103 -9.30 7.99 -1.25
N SER A 104 -8.56 8.58 -0.33
CA SER A 104 -8.48 8.08 1.05
C SER A 104 -9.63 8.63 1.90
N PRO A 105 -10.37 7.79 2.61
CA PRO A 105 -11.35 8.25 3.62
C PRO A 105 -10.76 9.10 4.75
N LEU A 106 -9.45 9.18 4.84
CA LEU A 106 -8.73 9.93 5.86
C LEU A 106 -8.15 11.26 5.33
N ASP A 107 -8.35 11.56 4.04
CA ASP A 107 -7.93 12.83 3.46
C ASP A 107 -8.74 13.99 4.08
N ALA A 108 -8.07 15.09 4.37
CA ALA A 108 -8.72 16.30 4.82
C ALA A 108 -9.62 16.90 3.71
N ALA A 109 -10.67 17.63 4.09
CA ALA A 109 -11.64 18.21 3.13
C ALA A 109 -10.98 19.06 2.02
N LYS A 110 -9.97 19.88 2.35
CA LYS A 110 -9.21 20.67 1.36
C LYS A 110 -8.39 19.80 0.40
N GLU A 111 -7.88 18.68 0.88
CA GLU A 111 -7.13 17.73 0.08
C GLU A 111 -8.06 17.00 -0.88
N LEU A 112 -9.24 16.59 -0.41
CA LEU A 112 -10.29 15.99 -1.26
C LEU A 112 -10.74 16.95 -2.35
N GLU A 113 -11.00 18.22 -2.00
CA GLU A 113 -11.35 19.28 -2.96
C GLU A 113 -10.26 19.42 -4.03
N HIS A 114 -9.00 19.55 -3.62
CA HIS A 114 -7.87 19.62 -4.53
C HIS A 114 -7.80 18.40 -5.46
N LYS A 115 -7.86 17.18 -4.91
CA LYS A 115 -7.76 15.94 -5.70
C LYS A 115 -8.91 15.81 -6.70
N ILE A 116 -10.15 16.16 -6.34
CA ILE A 116 -11.31 16.11 -7.24
C ILE A 116 -11.15 17.08 -8.41
N GLU A 117 -10.71 18.32 -8.15
CA GLU A 117 -10.49 19.31 -9.20
C GLU A 117 -9.29 18.96 -10.10
N ASP A 118 -8.14 18.60 -9.50
CA ASP A 118 -6.93 18.26 -10.24
C ASP A 118 -7.12 17.02 -11.12
N SER A 119 -7.68 15.95 -10.55
CA SER A 119 -7.97 14.71 -11.27
C SER A 119 -9.09 14.83 -12.29
N ARG A 120 -9.88 15.92 -12.29
CA ARG A 120 -11.10 16.08 -13.09
C ARG A 120 -12.13 14.97 -12.84
N THR A 121 -12.31 14.53 -11.61
CA THR A 121 -13.31 13.53 -11.25
C THR A 121 -14.72 14.07 -11.44
N ASP A 122 -15.53 13.38 -12.25
CA ASP A 122 -16.90 13.76 -12.55
C ASP A 122 -17.93 12.97 -11.72
N PHE A 123 -17.64 11.70 -11.44
CA PHE A 123 -18.49 10.77 -10.69
C PHE A 123 -17.68 10.16 -9.55
N LEU A 124 -18.33 9.81 -8.45
CA LEU A 124 -17.64 9.19 -7.32
C LEU A 124 -18.52 8.14 -6.65
N ILE A 125 -17.95 6.96 -6.38
CA ILE A 125 -18.59 5.87 -5.67
C ILE A 125 -18.18 5.92 -4.20
N THR A 126 -19.17 5.88 -3.30
CA THR A 126 -18.97 5.90 -1.85
C THR A 126 -20.05 5.07 -1.15
N LEU A 127 -20.04 5.04 0.18
CA LEU A 127 -21.07 4.40 1.01
C LEU A 127 -21.85 5.45 1.82
N ASP A 128 -23.08 5.11 2.22
CA ASP A 128 -23.93 5.91 3.08
C ASP A 128 -23.47 5.99 4.55
N MET A 129 -22.31 5.41 4.85
CA MET A 129 -21.68 5.57 6.16
C MET A 129 -21.43 7.05 6.47
N ALA A 130 -21.86 7.51 7.64
CA ALA A 130 -21.79 8.92 8.03
C ALA A 130 -20.38 9.52 7.95
N SER A 131 -19.37 8.71 8.27
CA SER A 131 -17.95 9.09 8.17
C SER A 131 -17.45 9.30 6.74
N LEU A 132 -18.12 8.72 5.75
CA LEU A 132 -17.74 8.79 4.33
C LEU A 132 -18.66 9.75 3.57
N TYR A 133 -19.97 9.51 3.65
CA TYR A 133 -20.96 10.24 2.86
C TYR A 133 -20.93 11.74 3.12
N SER A 134 -20.86 12.15 4.41
CA SER A 134 -20.93 13.57 4.77
C SER A 134 -19.82 14.41 4.11
N GLN A 135 -18.61 13.86 4.00
CA GLN A 135 -17.50 14.53 3.33
C GLN A 135 -17.74 14.66 1.83
N MET A 136 -18.18 13.57 1.18
CA MET A 136 -18.41 13.58 -0.27
C MET A 136 -19.65 14.39 -0.68
N ALA A 137 -20.72 14.39 0.13
CA ALA A 137 -21.87 15.25 -0.08
C ALA A 137 -21.50 16.74 -0.06
N ALA A 138 -20.58 17.14 0.84
CA ALA A 138 -20.07 18.51 0.86
C ALA A 138 -19.26 18.86 -0.40
N MET A 139 -18.60 17.89 -1.04
CA MET A 139 -17.81 18.10 -2.27
C MET A 139 -18.73 18.38 -3.49
N LEU A 140 -19.96 17.88 -3.51
CA LEU A 140 -20.89 18.16 -4.61
C LEU A 140 -21.13 19.66 -4.84
N SER A 141 -21.16 20.47 -3.78
CA SER A 141 -21.37 21.92 -3.88
C SER A 141 -20.09 22.72 -4.06
N LYS A 142 -18.91 22.12 -3.79
CA LYS A 142 -17.63 22.81 -3.74
C LYS A 142 -16.73 22.52 -4.94
N THR A 143 -17.01 21.44 -5.65
CA THR A 143 -16.14 20.93 -6.71
C THR A 143 -16.92 20.63 -7.99
N ARG A 144 -16.19 20.25 -9.03
CA ARG A 144 -16.73 19.79 -10.32
C ARG A 144 -17.55 18.50 -10.26
N LEU A 145 -17.58 17.81 -9.12
CA LEU A 145 -18.24 16.52 -8.95
C LEU A 145 -19.73 16.62 -9.35
N LYS A 146 -20.15 15.79 -10.31
CA LYS A 146 -21.50 15.83 -10.87
C LYS A 146 -22.48 15.00 -10.07
N LYS A 147 -22.09 13.75 -9.74
CA LYS A 147 -22.97 12.80 -9.05
C LYS A 147 -22.19 11.93 -8.08
N LEU A 148 -22.87 11.52 -7.01
CA LEU A 148 -22.45 10.46 -6.10
C LEU A 148 -23.23 9.19 -6.39
N ILE A 149 -22.50 8.07 -6.46
CA ILE A 149 -23.06 6.71 -6.47
C ILE A 149 -22.86 6.18 -5.06
N VAL A 150 -23.96 5.97 -4.35
CA VAL A 150 -23.93 5.69 -2.91
C VAL A 150 -24.42 4.26 -2.65
N GLY A 151 -23.50 3.42 -2.18
CA GLY A 151 -23.81 2.07 -1.72
C GLY A 151 -24.20 2.04 -0.25
N ASN A 152 -24.80 0.94 0.15
CA ASN A 152 -25.07 0.61 1.54
C ASN A 152 -24.18 -0.57 1.98
N LEU A 153 -23.51 -0.44 3.13
CA LEU A 153 -22.56 -1.47 3.57
C LEU A 153 -23.23 -2.86 3.69
N GLY A 154 -24.48 -2.89 4.20
CA GLY A 154 -25.22 -4.12 4.41
C GLY A 154 -25.61 -4.83 3.11
N GLU A 155 -25.81 -4.11 1.99
CA GLU A 155 -26.32 -4.72 0.74
C GLU A 155 -25.40 -5.81 0.16
N MET A 156 -24.11 -5.78 0.53
CA MET A 156 -23.12 -6.80 0.12
C MET A 156 -22.82 -7.83 1.22
N SER A 157 -23.55 -7.82 2.35
CA SER A 157 -23.41 -8.79 3.44
C SER A 157 -24.36 -9.99 3.31
N ALA A 158 -24.16 -11.01 4.13
CA ALA A 158 -25.11 -12.15 4.23
C ALA A 158 -26.42 -11.76 4.94
N GLN A 159 -26.44 -10.70 5.73
CA GLN A 159 -27.57 -10.26 6.54
C GLN A 159 -27.79 -8.74 6.41
N PRO A 160 -28.26 -8.25 5.23
CA PRO A 160 -28.36 -6.81 4.96
C PRO A 160 -29.16 -6.04 6.01
N ASP A 161 -30.34 -6.53 6.37
CA ASP A 161 -31.24 -5.87 7.30
C ASP A 161 -30.64 -5.76 8.71
N ALA A 162 -29.96 -6.82 9.18
CA ALA A 162 -29.32 -6.83 10.50
C ALA A 162 -28.15 -5.84 10.57
N VAL A 163 -27.32 -5.80 9.52
CA VAL A 163 -26.21 -4.84 9.42
C VAL A 163 -26.73 -3.41 9.41
N ASN A 164 -27.75 -3.14 8.59
CA ASN A 164 -28.34 -1.81 8.48
C ASN A 164 -29.01 -1.37 9.80
N ALA A 165 -29.75 -2.25 10.45
CA ALA A 165 -30.38 -1.96 11.75
C ALA A 165 -29.32 -1.63 12.83
N GLN A 166 -28.21 -2.39 12.86
CA GLN A 166 -27.10 -2.14 13.79
C GLN A 166 -26.44 -0.77 13.50
N MET A 167 -26.13 -0.48 12.24
CA MET A 167 -25.51 0.78 11.86
C MET A 167 -26.42 1.98 12.12
N GLN A 168 -27.73 1.82 11.92
CA GLN A 168 -28.71 2.86 12.25
C GLN A 168 -28.80 3.08 13.76
N ALA A 169 -28.86 2.02 14.56
CA ALA A 169 -28.87 2.11 16.02
C ALA A 169 -27.64 2.82 16.60
N THR A 170 -26.48 2.63 15.96
CA THR A 170 -25.22 3.29 16.33
C THR A 170 -25.00 4.64 15.63
N LYS A 171 -25.98 5.16 14.90
CA LYS A 171 -25.92 6.43 14.15
C LYS A 171 -24.76 6.53 13.16
N GLN A 172 -24.42 5.41 12.54
CA GLN A 172 -23.34 5.31 11.56
C GLN A 172 -23.81 5.49 10.11
N LEU A 173 -25.13 5.59 9.86
CA LEU A 173 -25.70 5.83 8.55
C LEU A 173 -26.11 7.30 8.38
N SER A 174 -25.91 7.84 7.19
CA SER A 174 -26.43 9.11 6.74
C SER A 174 -27.71 8.92 5.93
N SER A 175 -28.61 9.89 6.00
CA SER A 175 -29.71 9.97 5.04
C SER A 175 -29.19 10.51 3.71
N VAL A 176 -29.34 9.73 2.64
CA VAL A 176 -28.97 10.13 1.28
C VAL A 176 -30.18 10.75 0.60
N PRO A 177 -30.09 11.98 0.05
CA PRO A 177 -31.19 12.61 -0.69
C PRO A 177 -31.60 11.78 -1.91
N ASN A 178 -32.88 11.81 -2.22
CA ASN A 178 -33.40 11.26 -3.48
C ASN A 178 -33.55 12.40 -4.49
N ASP A 179 -32.46 12.71 -5.19
CA ASP A 179 -32.37 13.78 -6.18
C ASP A 179 -31.57 13.32 -7.42
N ASP A 180 -31.39 14.19 -8.39
CA ASP A 180 -30.68 13.88 -9.64
C ASP A 180 -29.15 13.78 -9.49
N ARG A 181 -28.61 14.16 -8.34
CA ARG A 181 -27.17 14.10 -8.04
C ARG A 181 -26.75 12.85 -7.25
N HIS A 182 -27.73 12.10 -6.71
CA HIS A 182 -27.49 10.87 -5.96
C HIS A 182 -28.09 9.68 -6.68
N ILE A 183 -27.31 8.62 -6.79
CA ILE A 183 -27.72 7.34 -7.39
C ILE A 183 -27.36 6.26 -6.39
N THR A 184 -28.30 5.36 -6.07
CA THR A 184 -27.94 4.21 -5.24
C THR A 184 -27.09 3.23 -6.04
N PHE A 185 -26.17 2.54 -5.35
CA PHE A 185 -25.34 1.53 -5.99
C PHE A 185 -26.21 0.41 -6.59
N GLN A 186 -27.30 0.06 -5.91
CA GLN A 186 -28.27 -0.88 -6.43
C GLN A 186 -28.88 -0.42 -7.75
N ALA A 187 -29.30 0.86 -7.86
CA ALA A 187 -29.84 1.41 -9.12
C ALA A 187 -28.80 1.46 -10.24
N LEU A 188 -27.51 1.65 -9.90
CA LEU A 188 -26.42 1.53 -10.89
C LEU A 188 -26.35 0.13 -11.48
N LEU A 189 -26.61 -0.90 -10.65
CA LEU A 189 -26.53 -2.31 -11.04
C LEU A 189 -27.83 -2.87 -11.63
N ASP A 190 -28.94 -2.13 -11.57
CA ASP A 190 -30.26 -2.57 -12.08
C ASP A 190 -30.31 -2.47 -13.62
N ASN A 191 -29.67 -3.42 -14.27
CA ASN A 191 -29.59 -3.51 -15.73
C ASN A 191 -29.12 -4.92 -16.14
N ASP A 192 -29.05 -5.17 -17.44
CA ASP A 192 -28.69 -6.46 -18.03
C ASP A 192 -27.18 -6.76 -18.12
N GLY A 193 -26.32 -5.83 -17.71
CA GLY A 193 -24.87 -5.97 -17.78
C GLY A 193 -24.27 -5.86 -19.18
N ILE A 194 -25.07 -5.55 -20.20
CA ILE A 194 -24.57 -5.38 -21.58
C ILE A 194 -23.99 -3.97 -21.72
N TYR A 195 -22.68 -3.88 -21.83
CA TYR A 195 -21.95 -2.63 -21.98
C TYR A 195 -21.13 -2.60 -23.28
N ARG A 196 -20.77 -1.40 -23.74
CA ARG A 196 -19.88 -1.22 -24.88
C ARG A 196 -18.43 -1.36 -24.45
N SER A 197 -17.71 -2.34 -24.99
CA SER A 197 -16.26 -2.42 -24.83
C SER A 197 -15.56 -1.32 -25.64
N TYR A 198 -14.57 -0.69 -25.02
CA TYR A 198 -13.69 0.28 -25.69
C TYR A 198 -12.30 -0.35 -25.85
N PRO A 199 -11.83 -0.57 -27.09
CA PRO A 199 -10.49 -1.10 -27.32
C PRO A 199 -9.44 -0.10 -26.82
N ILE A 200 -8.43 -0.61 -26.16
CA ILE A 200 -7.28 0.18 -25.69
C ILE A 200 -6.17 0.02 -26.73
N ALA A 201 -5.87 1.11 -27.45
CA ALA A 201 -4.90 1.08 -28.53
C ALA A 201 -3.46 0.89 -28.05
N ASP A 202 -3.13 1.46 -26.88
CA ASP A 202 -1.81 1.37 -26.25
C ASP A 202 -1.96 1.26 -24.74
N LEU A 203 -1.63 0.08 -24.22
CA LEU A 203 -1.68 -0.22 -22.77
C LEU A 203 -0.64 0.57 -21.97
N THR A 204 0.44 1.02 -22.61
CA THR A 204 1.50 1.79 -21.95
C THR A 204 1.16 3.28 -21.86
N ASP A 205 0.17 3.73 -22.67
CA ASP A 205 -0.31 5.12 -22.65
C ASP A 205 -1.62 5.29 -21.88
N ALA A 206 -2.53 4.33 -21.97
CA ALA A 206 -3.86 4.39 -21.38
C ALA A 206 -3.81 4.30 -19.85
N ILE A 207 -4.26 5.37 -19.18
CA ILE A 207 -4.27 5.45 -17.72
C ILE A 207 -5.43 4.63 -17.17
N ALA A 208 -5.13 3.60 -16.37
CA ALA A 208 -6.13 2.82 -15.64
C ALA A 208 -6.48 3.49 -14.30
N VAL A 209 -5.48 3.96 -13.56
CA VAL A 209 -5.65 4.53 -12.23
C VAL A 209 -4.83 5.81 -12.08
N LEU A 210 -5.45 6.86 -11.54
CA LEU A 210 -4.74 8.00 -10.96
C LEU A 210 -4.61 7.77 -9.46
N GLN A 211 -3.37 7.59 -9.02
CA GLN A 211 -3.05 7.30 -7.63
C GLN A 211 -2.33 8.49 -7.00
N TYR A 212 -3.00 9.19 -6.08
CA TYR A 212 -2.38 10.34 -5.42
C TYR A 212 -1.36 9.91 -4.37
N THR A 213 -0.19 10.55 -4.41
CA THR A 213 0.88 10.30 -3.43
C THR A 213 0.82 11.33 -2.31
N GLY A 214 0.94 10.86 -1.07
CA GLY A 214 1.12 11.74 0.09
C GLY A 214 2.55 12.30 0.09
N GLY A 215 2.77 13.45 -0.55
CA GLY A 215 4.03 14.18 -0.43
C GLY A 215 4.16 14.82 0.95
N THR A 216 5.35 14.71 1.59
CA THR A 216 5.62 15.39 2.88
C THR A 216 5.82 16.90 2.72
N THR A 217 5.97 17.38 1.49
CA THR A 217 6.31 18.78 1.17
C THR A 217 5.49 19.30 -0.01
N GLY A 218 4.16 19.45 0.13
CA GLY A 218 3.34 20.06 -0.90
C GLY A 218 2.01 19.36 -1.14
N LEU A 219 1.25 19.86 -2.14
CA LEU A 219 0.00 19.24 -2.55
C LEU A 219 0.26 17.84 -3.17
N PRO A 220 -0.61 16.84 -2.88
CA PRO A 220 -0.50 15.50 -3.46
C PRO A 220 -0.44 15.53 -4.98
N LYS A 221 0.42 14.70 -5.57
CA LYS A 221 0.54 14.53 -7.01
C LYS A 221 -0.13 13.22 -7.45
N GLY A 222 -0.88 13.25 -8.54
CA GLY A 222 -1.49 12.04 -9.10
C GLY A 222 -0.49 11.27 -9.98
N ALA A 223 -0.02 10.13 -9.53
CA ALA A 223 0.76 9.21 -10.37
C ALA A 223 -0.15 8.58 -11.42
N MET A 224 0.23 8.65 -12.69
CA MET A 224 -0.48 8.04 -13.82
C MET A 224 -0.05 6.58 -13.95
N LEU A 225 -0.89 5.66 -13.44
CA LEU A 225 -0.66 4.23 -13.55
C LEU A 225 -1.45 3.70 -14.74
N THR A 226 -0.74 3.24 -15.76
CA THR A 226 -1.33 2.72 -16.98
C THR A 226 -1.81 1.28 -16.79
N HIS A 227 -2.60 0.76 -17.74
CA HIS A 227 -2.97 -0.65 -17.74
C HIS A 227 -1.71 -1.54 -17.73
N ALA A 228 -0.72 -1.20 -18.55
CA ALA A 228 0.54 -1.93 -18.59
C ALA A 228 1.29 -1.90 -17.25
N ASN A 229 1.36 -0.75 -16.57
CA ASN A 229 2.08 -0.64 -15.31
C ASN A 229 1.49 -1.57 -14.24
N LEU A 230 0.15 -1.56 -14.08
CA LEU A 230 -0.54 -2.36 -13.08
C LEU A 230 -0.49 -3.86 -13.37
N THR A 231 -0.70 -4.25 -14.63
CA THR A 231 -0.66 -5.68 -15.00
C THR A 231 0.77 -6.22 -14.98
N ALA A 232 1.75 -5.39 -15.35
CA ALA A 232 3.16 -5.76 -15.16
C ALA A 232 3.50 -5.98 -13.68
N ALA A 233 3.15 -5.04 -12.80
CA ALA A 233 3.40 -5.16 -11.37
C ALA A 233 2.72 -6.41 -10.77
N THR A 234 1.47 -6.68 -11.16
CA THR A 234 0.75 -7.87 -10.72
C THR A 234 1.44 -9.15 -11.18
N SER A 235 1.84 -9.23 -12.45
CA SER A 235 2.54 -10.38 -13.02
C SER A 235 3.93 -10.58 -12.39
N GLN A 236 4.65 -9.49 -12.10
CA GLN A 236 5.92 -9.52 -11.37
C GLN A 236 5.74 -10.14 -9.98
N CYS A 237 4.72 -9.72 -9.23
CA CYS A 237 4.41 -10.32 -7.92
C CYS A 237 4.08 -11.80 -8.03
N ILE A 238 3.29 -12.21 -9.03
CA ILE A 238 2.97 -13.64 -9.27
C ILE A 238 4.23 -14.42 -9.61
N GLU A 239 5.10 -13.88 -10.46
CA GLU A 239 6.35 -14.56 -10.83
C GLU A 239 7.23 -14.84 -9.61
N THR A 240 7.27 -13.93 -8.61
CA THR A 240 8.03 -14.18 -7.37
C THR A 240 7.50 -15.36 -6.54
N THR A 241 6.25 -15.78 -6.77
CA THR A 241 5.62 -16.93 -6.09
C THR A 241 5.77 -18.25 -6.85
N ARG A 242 6.31 -18.22 -8.09
CA ARG A 242 6.55 -19.40 -8.94
C ARG A 242 7.82 -20.15 -8.55
N THR A 243 8.07 -20.26 -7.26
CA THR A 243 9.16 -21.09 -6.70
C THR A 243 8.95 -22.57 -7.04
N ASN A 244 9.98 -23.39 -6.83
CA ASN A 244 9.85 -24.84 -6.99
C ASN A 244 10.11 -25.55 -5.64
N PRO A 245 9.04 -26.08 -4.94
CA PRO A 245 7.61 -26.04 -5.32
C PRO A 245 7.02 -24.61 -5.26
N PRO A 246 5.88 -24.35 -5.94
CA PRO A 246 5.22 -23.04 -5.90
C PRO A 246 4.83 -22.62 -4.48
N THR A 247 5.03 -21.33 -4.16
CA THR A 247 4.61 -20.76 -2.86
C THR A 247 3.10 -20.61 -2.77
N LEU A 248 2.44 -20.23 -3.89
CA LEU A 248 0.99 -20.09 -3.98
C LEU A 248 0.42 -20.99 -5.08
N ASP A 249 -0.74 -21.60 -4.81
CA ASP A 249 -1.46 -22.46 -5.74
C ASP A 249 -2.64 -21.70 -6.36
N GLU A 250 -2.71 -21.62 -7.68
CA GLU A 250 -3.82 -20.96 -8.37
C GLU A 250 -5.18 -21.63 -8.05
N GLY A 251 -6.19 -20.82 -7.80
CA GLY A 251 -7.56 -21.24 -7.50
C GLY A 251 -7.79 -21.80 -6.09
N LYS A 252 -6.79 -21.76 -5.20
CA LYS A 252 -6.88 -22.39 -3.88
C LYS A 252 -6.58 -21.46 -2.71
N GLU A 253 -6.02 -20.29 -2.97
CA GLU A 253 -5.52 -19.41 -1.92
C GLU A 253 -6.64 -18.57 -1.28
N ARG A 254 -6.41 -18.15 -0.04
CA ARG A 254 -7.23 -17.20 0.71
C ARG A 254 -6.37 -16.06 1.18
N VAL A 255 -6.61 -14.89 0.62
CA VAL A 255 -5.85 -13.67 0.91
C VAL A 255 -6.59 -12.84 1.94
N LEU A 256 -5.95 -12.54 3.06
CA LEU A 256 -6.48 -11.59 4.04
C LEU A 256 -6.33 -10.16 3.49
N ALA A 257 -7.44 -9.57 3.07
CA ALA A 257 -7.48 -8.24 2.47
C ALA A 257 -7.90 -7.20 3.53
N VAL A 258 -6.93 -6.78 4.33
CA VAL A 258 -7.11 -5.82 5.44
C VAL A 258 -6.44 -4.47 5.16
N LEU A 259 -5.48 -4.42 4.22
CA LEU A 259 -4.87 -3.18 3.78
C LEU A 259 -5.88 -2.34 2.98
N PRO A 260 -5.88 -1.00 3.14
CA PRO A 260 -6.87 -0.15 2.48
C PRO A 260 -6.72 -0.15 0.96
N PRO A 261 -7.82 -0.39 0.19
CA PRO A 261 -7.78 -0.63 -1.26
C PRO A 261 -7.41 0.62 -2.07
N PHE A 262 -7.61 1.81 -1.50
CA PHE A 262 -7.17 3.07 -2.10
C PHE A 262 -5.65 3.28 -2.03
N HIS A 263 -4.89 2.39 -1.38
CA HIS A 263 -3.43 2.37 -1.37
C HIS A 263 -2.93 1.38 -2.42
N ILE A 264 -1.94 1.79 -3.22
CA ILE A 264 -1.44 0.98 -4.34
C ILE A 264 -0.96 -0.41 -3.93
N TYR A 265 -0.38 -0.56 -2.73
CA TYR A 265 0.05 -1.86 -2.21
C TYR A 265 -1.13 -2.83 -2.10
N ALA A 266 -2.23 -2.39 -1.50
CA ALA A 266 -3.44 -3.21 -1.40
C ALA A 266 -4.08 -3.46 -2.77
N LEU A 267 -4.17 -2.44 -3.63
CA LEU A 267 -4.72 -2.60 -4.97
C LEU A 267 -4.00 -3.69 -5.76
N THR A 268 -2.67 -3.66 -5.81
CA THR A 268 -1.90 -4.62 -6.62
C THR A 268 -1.69 -5.94 -5.91
N VAL A 269 -1.16 -5.92 -4.67
CA VAL A 269 -0.66 -7.14 -3.99
C VAL A 269 -1.77 -7.92 -3.28
N ASN A 270 -2.84 -7.26 -2.81
CA ASN A 270 -3.98 -7.99 -2.25
C ASN A 270 -5.03 -8.29 -3.33
N MET A 271 -5.49 -7.26 -4.06
CA MET A 271 -6.64 -7.38 -4.94
C MET A 271 -6.28 -7.94 -6.31
N LEU A 272 -5.46 -7.24 -7.11
CA LEU A 272 -5.19 -7.67 -8.48
C LEU A 272 -4.45 -9.02 -8.51
N LEU A 273 -3.44 -9.21 -7.64
CA LEU A 273 -2.75 -10.49 -7.52
C LEU A 273 -3.73 -11.59 -7.09
N GLY A 274 -4.50 -11.35 -6.01
CA GLY A 274 -5.45 -12.34 -5.51
C GLY A 274 -6.49 -12.76 -6.57
N ILE A 275 -7.07 -11.78 -7.29
CA ILE A 275 -8.02 -12.05 -8.39
C ILE A 275 -7.31 -12.85 -9.51
N GLN A 276 -6.12 -12.44 -9.94
CA GLN A 276 -5.42 -13.08 -11.07
C GLN A 276 -5.05 -14.55 -10.80
N ILE A 277 -4.75 -14.91 -9.55
CA ILE A 277 -4.48 -16.30 -9.17
C ILE A 277 -5.73 -17.11 -8.78
N GLY A 278 -6.92 -16.53 -8.88
CA GLY A 278 -8.19 -17.20 -8.50
C GLY A 278 -8.37 -17.38 -7.00
N ALA A 279 -7.78 -16.53 -6.17
CA ALA A 279 -7.87 -16.60 -4.72
C ALA A 279 -9.21 -16.04 -4.18
N GLU A 280 -9.60 -16.48 -2.99
CA GLU A 280 -10.67 -15.88 -2.19
C GLU A 280 -10.10 -14.66 -1.41
N LEU A 281 -10.64 -13.47 -1.64
CA LEU A 281 -10.31 -12.27 -0.87
C LEU A 281 -11.19 -12.19 0.37
N VAL A 282 -10.61 -12.36 1.55
CA VAL A 282 -11.31 -12.19 2.83
C VAL A 282 -11.21 -10.72 3.22
N LEU A 283 -12.29 -9.95 2.99
CA LEU A 283 -12.29 -8.50 3.15
C LEU A 283 -12.62 -8.08 4.58
N HIS A 284 -11.75 -7.26 5.15
CA HIS A 284 -12.01 -6.54 6.39
C HIS A 284 -12.07 -5.03 6.10
N THR A 285 -13.15 -4.37 6.47
CA THR A 285 -13.33 -2.91 6.23
C THR A 285 -12.25 -2.06 6.88
N ARG A 286 -11.62 -2.56 7.93
CA ARG A 286 -10.50 -1.97 8.65
C ARG A 286 -9.68 -3.07 9.34
N PHE A 287 -8.48 -2.73 9.75
CA PHE A 287 -7.69 -3.63 10.60
C PHE A 287 -8.30 -3.68 12.01
N ASP A 288 -8.61 -4.87 12.44
CA ASP A 288 -9.04 -5.22 13.80
C ASP A 288 -8.34 -6.51 14.18
N VAL A 289 -7.45 -6.46 15.18
CA VAL A 289 -6.56 -7.58 15.48
C VAL A 289 -7.31 -8.81 15.97
N ASP A 290 -8.40 -8.63 16.72
CA ASP A 290 -9.22 -9.76 17.21
C ASP A 290 -9.88 -10.50 16.03
N ALA A 291 -10.47 -9.74 15.10
CA ALA A 291 -11.07 -10.29 13.88
C ALA A 291 -10.02 -10.94 12.98
N VAL A 292 -8.84 -10.33 12.84
CA VAL A 292 -7.72 -10.88 12.05
C VAL A 292 -7.25 -12.21 12.61
N VAL A 293 -6.92 -12.29 13.91
CA VAL A 293 -6.46 -13.54 14.55
C VAL A 293 -7.52 -14.63 14.46
N LYS A 294 -8.80 -14.28 14.62
CA LYS A 294 -9.91 -15.20 14.42
C LYS A 294 -9.94 -15.76 12.99
N ASP A 295 -9.92 -14.88 11.97
CA ASP A 295 -10.04 -15.28 10.57
C ASP A 295 -8.80 -16.04 10.06
N LEU A 296 -7.60 -15.70 10.54
CA LEU A 296 -6.38 -16.47 10.28
C LEU A 296 -6.58 -17.96 10.61
N THR A 297 -7.27 -18.25 11.72
CA THR A 297 -7.54 -19.61 12.19
C THR A 297 -8.78 -20.22 11.53
N GLU A 298 -9.92 -19.54 11.63
CA GLU A 298 -11.23 -20.12 11.24
C GLU A 298 -11.38 -20.20 9.72
N LYS A 299 -10.92 -19.19 8.99
CA LYS A 299 -10.99 -19.15 7.52
C LYS A 299 -9.78 -19.77 6.84
N LYS A 300 -8.78 -20.27 7.60
CA LYS A 300 -7.57 -20.88 7.06
C LYS A 300 -6.91 -20.00 6.00
N ILE A 301 -6.61 -18.77 6.38
CA ILE A 301 -5.91 -17.81 5.53
C ILE A 301 -4.57 -18.38 5.10
N THR A 302 -4.24 -18.25 3.82
CA THR A 302 -2.99 -18.76 3.25
C THR A 302 -2.00 -17.64 2.89
N ALA A 303 -2.51 -16.42 2.65
CA ALA A 303 -1.69 -15.27 2.30
C ALA A 303 -2.07 -14.04 3.13
N PHE A 304 -1.07 -13.41 3.75
CA PHE A 304 -1.26 -12.21 4.57
C PHE A 304 -0.29 -11.09 4.19
N PRO A 305 -0.63 -10.27 3.17
CA PRO A 305 0.05 -9.01 2.92
C PRO A 305 -0.33 -7.97 3.98
N GLY A 306 0.66 -7.34 4.59
CA GLY A 306 0.44 -6.39 5.68
C GLY A 306 1.52 -5.32 5.77
N VAL A 307 1.46 -4.53 6.83
CA VAL A 307 2.50 -3.56 7.22
C VAL A 307 3.06 -3.97 8.59
N PRO A 308 4.29 -3.53 8.97
CA PRO A 308 4.94 -3.97 10.20
C PRO A 308 4.07 -3.86 11.45
N THR A 309 3.28 -2.77 11.58
CA THR A 309 2.39 -2.54 12.73
C THR A 309 1.30 -3.61 12.87
N MET A 310 0.83 -4.19 11.77
CA MET A 310 -0.16 -5.27 11.79
C MET A 310 0.45 -6.57 12.32
N PHE A 311 1.67 -6.90 11.90
CA PHE A 311 2.40 -8.07 12.39
C PHE A 311 2.74 -7.93 13.87
N VAL A 312 3.15 -6.73 14.33
CA VAL A 312 3.36 -6.44 15.76
C VAL A 312 2.05 -6.64 16.55
N ALA A 313 0.92 -6.16 16.04
CA ALA A 313 -0.37 -6.33 16.71
C ALA A 313 -0.76 -7.82 16.84
N VAL A 314 -0.55 -8.62 15.78
CA VAL A 314 -0.79 -10.07 15.84
C VAL A 314 0.14 -10.75 16.85
N LEU A 315 1.44 -10.41 16.86
CA LEU A 315 2.41 -10.95 17.83
C LEU A 315 2.02 -10.66 19.28
N ASN A 316 1.49 -9.48 19.56
CA ASN A 316 1.10 -9.06 20.90
C ASN A 316 -0.31 -9.53 21.29
N HIS A 317 -1.07 -10.13 20.38
CA HIS A 317 -2.42 -10.60 20.67
C HIS A 317 -2.40 -11.87 21.52
N PRO A 318 -3.08 -11.91 22.69
CA PRO A 318 -3.00 -13.04 23.63
C PRO A 318 -3.53 -14.37 23.03
N GLY A 319 -4.40 -14.32 22.02
CA GLY A 319 -4.92 -15.47 21.31
C GLY A 319 -3.99 -16.04 20.26
N ALA A 320 -3.04 -15.25 19.73
CA ALA A 320 -2.21 -15.67 18.60
C ALA A 320 -1.33 -16.88 18.91
N ALA A 321 -0.79 -16.97 20.13
CA ALA A 321 0.02 -18.11 20.57
C ALA A 321 -0.76 -19.44 20.65
N LYS A 322 -2.09 -19.38 20.69
CA LYS A 322 -2.99 -20.56 20.74
C LYS A 322 -3.69 -20.80 19.40
N ALA A 323 -3.57 -19.88 18.47
CA ALA A 323 -4.20 -19.94 17.15
C ALA A 323 -3.49 -20.98 16.26
N ASP A 324 -4.25 -21.70 15.44
CA ASP A 324 -3.70 -22.52 14.37
C ASP A 324 -3.41 -21.66 13.14
N LEU A 325 -2.16 -21.24 13.01
CA LEU A 325 -1.67 -20.39 11.92
C LEU A 325 -0.94 -21.19 10.81
N SER A 326 -1.01 -22.52 10.87
CA SER A 326 -0.28 -23.42 9.97
C SER A 326 -0.74 -23.35 8.49
N SER A 327 -1.88 -22.73 8.22
CA SER A 327 -2.38 -22.51 6.86
C SER A 327 -1.62 -21.41 6.11
N LEU A 328 -0.91 -20.52 6.81
CA LEU A 328 -0.14 -19.44 6.20
C LEU A 328 1.01 -20.01 5.35
N LYS A 329 1.05 -19.60 4.08
CA LYS A 329 2.08 -19.96 3.10
C LYS A 329 2.93 -18.77 2.69
N TRP A 330 2.32 -17.60 2.64
CA TRP A 330 2.94 -16.38 2.15
C TRP A 330 2.53 -15.17 2.98
N CYS A 331 3.51 -14.56 3.64
CA CYS A 331 3.35 -13.33 4.37
C CYS A 331 4.32 -12.29 3.82
N ASN A 332 3.81 -11.11 3.50
CA ASN A 332 4.61 -10.03 2.93
C ASN A 332 4.39 -8.73 3.68
N SER A 333 5.47 -8.13 4.13
CA SER A 333 5.46 -6.80 4.76
C SER A 333 5.94 -5.76 3.76
N GLY A 334 5.17 -4.71 3.58
CA GLY A 334 5.53 -3.62 2.69
C GLY A 334 5.18 -2.26 3.27
N GLY A 335 5.61 -1.22 2.56
CA GLY A 335 5.23 0.14 2.85
C GLY A 335 5.97 0.83 4.00
N ALA A 336 6.63 0.10 4.87
CA ALA A 336 7.53 0.58 5.90
C ALA A 336 8.60 -0.48 6.18
N PRO A 337 9.78 -0.10 6.72
CA PRO A 337 10.82 -1.04 7.10
C PRO A 337 10.33 -2.08 8.11
N LEU A 338 10.65 -3.34 7.87
CA LEU A 338 10.30 -4.44 8.78
C LEU A 338 11.43 -4.65 9.80
N PRO A 339 11.21 -4.42 11.11
CA PRO A 339 12.21 -4.72 12.12
C PRO A 339 12.53 -6.22 12.15
N LEU A 340 13.82 -6.57 12.18
CA LEU A 340 14.28 -7.96 12.17
C LEU A 340 13.69 -8.80 13.34
N GLU A 341 13.51 -8.20 14.50
CA GLU A 341 12.91 -8.87 15.66
C GLU A 341 11.43 -9.21 15.43
N VAL A 342 10.69 -8.35 14.74
CA VAL A 342 9.30 -8.60 14.35
C VAL A 342 9.25 -9.75 13.36
N GLN A 343 10.11 -9.73 12.33
CA GLN A 343 10.23 -10.78 11.34
C GLN A 343 10.48 -12.14 12.00
N ARG A 344 11.55 -12.26 12.81
CA ARG A 344 11.91 -13.51 13.49
C ARG A 344 10.84 -14.02 14.42
N SER A 345 10.22 -13.11 15.19
CA SER A 345 9.17 -13.48 16.13
C SER A 345 7.93 -13.99 15.42
N PHE A 346 7.55 -13.36 14.31
CA PHE A 346 6.40 -13.77 13.50
C PHE A 346 6.65 -15.12 12.80
N GLU A 347 7.83 -15.32 12.21
CA GLU A 347 8.24 -16.60 11.61
C GLU A 347 8.28 -17.74 12.65
N LYS A 348 8.77 -17.45 13.86
CA LYS A 348 8.74 -18.41 14.97
C LYS A 348 7.33 -18.78 15.41
N LEU A 349 6.41 -17.79 15.45
CA LEU A 349 5.03 -18.00 15.86
C LEU A 349 4.26 -18.81 14.83
N THR A 350 4.44 -18.52 13.54
CA THR A 350 3.57 -19.02 12.46
C THR A 350 4.17 -20.19 11.68
N GLY A 351 5.50 -20.34 11.70
CA GLY A 351 6.24 -21.22 10.78
C GLY A 351 6.29 -20.71 9.34
N CYS A 352 5.63 -19.58 9.03
CA CYS A 352 5.60 -18.97 7.71
C CYS A 352 6.67 -17.87 7.59
N ARG A 353 7.36 -17.82 6.46
CA ARG A 353 8.32 -16.76 6.17
C ARG A 353 7.60 -15.41 6.07
N LEU A 354 8.10 -14.39 6.77
CA LEU A 354 7.64 -13.02 6.62
C LEU A 354 8.62 -12.25 5.72
N ALA A 355 8.29 -12.18 4.43
CA ALA A 355 9.10 -11.48 3.44
C ALA A 355 8.91 -9.96 3.54
N GLU A 356 9.96 -9.20 3.24
CA GLU A 356 9.88 -7.75 3.04
C GLU A 356 9.99 -7.44 1.55
N GLY A 357 9.20 -6.45 1.09
CA GLY A 357 9.32 -5.87 -0.23
C GLY A 357 9.34 -4.35 -0.17
N TRP A 358 10.17 -3.74 -1.01
CA TRP A 358 10.18 -2.30 -1.19
C TRP A 358 9.50 -1.92 -2.51
N GLY A 359 8.81 -0.81 -2.48
CA GLY A 359 8.20 -0.17 -3.62
C GLY A 359 7.47 1.10 -3.22
N MET A 360 6.96 1.84 -4.20
CA MET A 360 6.28 3.11 -4.02
C MET A 360 5.08 3.24 -4.97
N THR A 361 4.26 4.25 -4.80
CA THR A 361 3.10 4.47 -5.68
C THR A 361 3.51 4.54 -7.15
N GLU A 362 4.62 5.21 -7.42
CA GLU A 362 5.19 5.41 -8.74
C GLU A 362 5.74 4.13 -9.39
N THR A 363 5.84 3.03 -8.63
CA THR A 363 6.28 1.70 -9.14
C THR A 363 5.16 0.65 -9.13
N SER A 364 3.90 1.00 -8.88
CA SER A 364 2.66 0.20 -9.00
C SER A 364 2.47 -1.05 -8.10
N PRO A 365 3.00 -1.28 -6.95
CA PRO A 365 4.01 -0.72 -6.05
C PRO A 365 5.32 -1.53 -6.05
N THR A 366 5.61 -2.28 -7.08
CA THR A 366 6.67 -3.30 -7.11
C THR A 366 8.05 -2.69 -7.34
N GLY A 367 9.02 -3.07 -6.53
CA GLY A 367 10.43 -2.69 -6.69
C GLY A 367 11.35 -3.86 -6.38
N THR A 368 11.28 -4.36 -5.13
CA THR A 368 12.06 -5.53 -4.69
C THR A 368 11.17 -6.56 -4.01
N PHE A 369 11.68 -7.78 -3.91
CA PHE A 369 11.08 -8.87 -3.13
C PHE A 369 12.16 -9.65 -2.38
N THR A 370 11.85 -10.12 -1.18
CA THR A 370 12.73 -11.04 -0.46
C THR A 370 12.46 -12.47 -0.92
N PRO A 371 13.47 -13.19 -1.47
CA PRO A 371 13.35 -14.59 -1.82
C PRO A 371 13.00 -15.45 -0.59
N VAL A 372 11.83 -16.10 -0.62
CA VAL A 372 11.31 -16.87 0.53
C VAL A 372 12.09 -18.15 0.82
N THR A 373 12.86 -18.66 -0.15
CA THR A 373 13.69 -19.86 -0.03
C THR A 373 15.08 -19.59 0.54
N ASN A 374 15.52 -18.32 0.56
CA ASN A 374 16.84 -17.94 1.04
C ASN A 374 16.76 -17.51 2.51
N GLU A 375 17.91 -17.52 3.21
CA GLU A 375 17.96 -16.90 4.54
C GLU A 375 17.65 -15.40 4.45
N ALA A 376 16.85 -14.91 5.39
CA ALA A 376 16.55 -13.48 5.48
C ALA A 376 17.83 -12.70 5.79
N ARG A 377 18.12 -11.67 4.98
CA ARG A 377 19.25 -10.76 5.21
C ARG A 377 18.75 -9.55 6.01
N ALA A 378 19.27 -9.41 7.22
CA ALA A 378 18.89 -8.33 8.12
C ALA A 378 19.04 -6.95 7.46
N GLY A 379 17.96 -6.16 7.48
CA GLY A 379 17.93 -4.79 6.95
C GLY A 379 17.81 -4.70 5.42
N SER A 380 17.81 -5.84 4.69
CA SER A 380 17.58 -5.84 3.25
C SER A 380 16.08 -5.93 2.94
N CYS A 381 15.63 -5.16 1.97
CA CYS A 381 14.28 -5.27 1.39
C CYS A 381 14.23 -6.26 0.19
N GLY A 382 15.24 -7.11 0.03
CA GLY A 382 15.28 -8.15 -0.99
C GLY A 382 16.04 -7.74 -2.26
N VAL A 383 15.76 -8.45 -3.35
CA VAL A 383 16.37 -8.25 -4.66
C VAL A 383 15.38 -7.62 -5.63
N PRO A 384 15.83 -6.95 -6.72
CA PRO A 384 14.93 -6.42 -7.74
C PRO A 384 13.93 -7.47 -8.23
N SER A 385 12.65 -7.09 -8.35
CA SER A 385 11.61 -7.99 -8.88
C SER A 385 11.82 -8.30 -10.37
N PRO A 386 11.20 -9.37 -10.91
CA PRO A 386 11.33 -9.75 -12.31
C PRO A 386 11.15 -8.60 -13.29
N GLY A 387 12.06 -8.45 -14.26
CA GLY A 387 12.04 -7.37 -15.26
C GLY A 387 12.38 -5.96 -14.73
N ILE A 388 12.79 -5.83 -13.46
CA ILE A 388 13.21 -4.55 -12.87
C ILE A 388 14.72 -4.46 -12.83
N THR A 389 15.23 -3.28 -13.12
CA THR A 389 16.64 -2.91 -12.94
C THR A 389 16.75 -1.80 -11.93
N ILE A 390 17.64 -1.94 -10.95
CA ILE A 390 17.93 -0.93 -9.92
C ILE A 390 19.40 -0.53 -10.03
N LYS A 391 19.67 0.77 -9.95
CA LYS A 391 20.99 1.39 -9.84
C LYS A 391 20.97 2.43 -8.73
N PHE A 392 22.15 2.83 -8.28
CA PHE A 392 22.29 3.85 -7.25
C PHE A 392 23.07 5.03 -7.80
N LEU A 393 22.48 6.23 -7.77
CA LEU A 393 23.03 7.47 -8.30
C LEU A 393 23.81 8.19 -7.21
N ASP A 394 25.03 8.64 -7.51
CA ASP A 394 25.85 9.44 -6.58
C ASP A 394 25.24 10.83 -6.32
N THR A 395 25.72 11.48 -5.31
CA THR A 395 25.35 12.86 -4.93
C THR A 395 25.65 13.90 -6.01
N ASP A 396 26.52 13.58 -6.97
CA ASP A 396 26.76 14.42 -8.16
C ASP A 396 25.60 14.41 -9.17
N ASN A 397 24.60 13.52 -8.96
CA ASN A 397 23.44 13.30 -9.82
C ASN A 397 23.74 12.89 -11.28
N THR A 398 24.94 12.41 -11.57
CA THR A 398 25.37 12.06 -12.92
C THR A 398 25.99 10.68 -13.01
N THR A 399 26.61 10.18 -11.95
CA THR A 399 27.39 8.94 -11.94
C THR A 399 26.68 7.88 -11.08
N TYR A 400 26.58 6.64 -11.58
CA TYR A 400 26.11 5.53 -10.76
C TYR A 400 27.26 4.96 -9.92
N VAL A 401 26.97 4.74 -8.64
CA VAL A 401 27.95 4.17 -7.71
C VAL A 401 28.12 2.65 -7.89
N PRO A 402 29.30 2.11 -7.61
CA PRO A 402 29.53 0.65 -7.62
C PRO A 402 28.79 -0.04 -6.46
N LEU A 403 28.70 -1.38 -6.54
CA LEU A 403 28.13 -2.22 -5.48
C LEU A 403 28.76 -1.93 -4.12
N GLY A 404 27.95 -1.98 -3.07
CA GLY A 404 28.35 -1.69 -1.69
C GLY A 404 28.44 -0.21 -1.34
N ARG A 405 28.37 0.71 -2.31
CA ARG A 405 28.35 2.15 -2.06
C ARG A 405 26.94 2.73 -2.09
N SER A 406 26.67 3.60 -1.14
CA SER A 406 25.38 4.28 -1.03
C SER A 406 25.20 5.35 -2.09
N GLY A 407 23.98 5.45 -2.61
CA GLY A 407 23.52 6.48 -3.55
C GLY A 407 22.00 6.56 -3.54
N GLU A 408 21.43 7.46 -4.35
CA GLU A 408 19.98 7.52 -4.55
C GLU A 408 19.52 6.34 -5.42
N LEU A 409 18.56 5.55 -4.92
CA LEU A 409 17.98 4.44 -5.67
C LEU A 409 17.26 4.95 -6.92
N CYS A 410 17.67 4.44 -8.08
CA CYS A 410 17.03 4.67 -9.36
C CYS A 410 16.51 3.35 -9.91
N ILE A 411 15.26 3.35 -10.40
CA ILE A 411 14.55 2.15 -10.84
C ILE A 411 14.05 2.30 -12.27
N ARG A 412 14.13 1.20 -13.04
CA ARG A 412 13.53 1.08 -14.37
C ARG A 412 12.84 -0.28 -14.50
N GLY A 413 11.62 -0.28 -15.01
CA GLY A 413 10.82 -1.48 -15.23
C GLY A 413 9.46 -1.16 -15.85
N PRO A 414 8.72 -2.17 -16.36
CA PRO A 414 7.43 -1.96 -17.00
C PRO A 414 6.33 -1.50 -16.03
N ASN A 415 6.54 -1.64 -14.74
CA ASN A 415 5.66 -1.25 -13.65
C ASN A 415 5.84 0.22 -13.21
N VAL A 416 6.88 0.92 -13.72
CA VAL A 416 7.13 2.33 -13.38
C VAL A 416 6.10 3.21 -14.06
N MET A 417 5.50 4.14 -13.33
CA MET A 417 4.42 5.02 -13.78
C MET A 417 4.78 5.78 -15.07
N LYS A 418 3.76 6.19 -15.81
CA LYS A 418 3.92 7.08 -16.98
C LYS A 418 4.45 8.48 -16.60
N GLY A 419 4.17 8.94 -15.37
CA GLY A 419 4.54 10.26 -14.85
C GLY A 419 3.45 10.83 -13.95
N TYR A 420 3.59 12.10 -13.55
CA TYR A 420 2.59 12.78 -12.74
C TYR A 420 1.56 13.52 -13.61
N TRP A 421 0.30 13.35 -13.27
CA TRP A 421 -0.84 13.96 -13.97
C TRP A 421 -0.72 15.47 -14.03
N LYS A 422 -0.73 16.05 -15.23
CA LYS A 422 -0.55 17.49 -15.50
C LYS A 422 0.68 18.13 -14.88
N LYS A 423 1.71 17.36 -14.56
CA LYS A 423 2.95 17.85 -13.94
C LYS A 423 4.17 17.34 -14.74
N PRO A 424 4.33 17.74 -16.02
CA PRO A 424 5.47 17.28 -16.83
C PRO A 424 6.82 17.65 -16.26
N ASP A 425 6.96 18.85 -15.65
CA ASP A 425 8.20 19.30 -15.05
C ASP A 425 8.57 18.42 -13.84
N ALA A 426 7.62 18.14 -12.95
CA ALA A 426 7.84 17.25 -11.82
C ALA A 426 8.14 15.80 -12.25
N THR A 427 7.64 15.39 -13.41
CA THR A 427 8.00 14.09 -14.00
C THR A 427 9.43 14.12 -14.53
N ALA A 428 9.83 15.16 -15.25
CA ALA A 428 11.18 15.31 -15.78
C ALA A 428 12.24 15.39 -14.67
N GLU A 429 11.94 16.04 -13.54
CA GLU A 429 12.84 16.15 -12.39
C GLU A 429 13.26 14.79 -11.79
N ILE A 430 12.39 13.78 -11.88
CA ILE A 430 12.64 12.46 -11.32
C ILE A 430 13.14 11.44 -12.34
N MET A 431 13.25 11.80 -13.61
CA MET A 431 13.73 10.89 -14.65
C MET A 431 15.18 11.20 -15.01
N THR A 432 16.02 10.17 -15.00
CA THR A 432 17.39 10.28 -15.52
C THR A 432 17.42 10.26 -17.05
N PRO A 433 18.49 10.78 -17.69
CA PRO A 433 18.60 10.78 -19.15
C PRO A 433 18.57 9.38 -19.79
N ASP A 434 18.97 8.33 -19.05
CA ASP A 434 18.97 6.92 -19.49
C ASP A 434 17.69 6.15 -19.11
N GLY A 435 16.66 6.88 -18.64
CA GLY A 435 15.30 6.36 -18.44
C GLY A 435 15.07 5.64 -17.11
N PHE A 436 15.87 5.90 -16.08
CA PHE A 436 15.57 5.47 -14.72
C PHE A 436 14.75 6.53 -14.00
N MET A 437 13.84 6.08 -13.15
CA MET A 437 13.14 6.96 -12.22
C MET A 437 13.90 7.05 -10.90
N ARG A 438 14.20 8.26 -10.45
CA ARG A 438 14.77 8.58 -9.15
C ARG A 438 13.68 8.46 -8.09
N THR A 439 13.96 7.73 -7.01
CA THR A 439 12.94 7.41 -6.00
C THR A 439 12.96 8.34 -4.79
N GLY A 440 14.07 9.04 -4.58
CA GLY A 440 14.33 9.80 -3.37
C GLY A 440 14.71 8.91 -2.17
N ASP A 441 14.78 7.59 -2.34
CA ASP A 441 15.29 6.67 -1.32
C ASP A 441 16.81 6.50 -1.49
N VAL A 442 17.55 6.54 -0.39
CA VAL A 442 19.01 6.33 -0.35
C VAL A 442 19.31 4.92 0.13
N GLY A 443 20.23 4.26 -0.54
CA GLY A 443 20.58 2.90 -0.18
C GLY A 443 21.80 2.38 -0.96
N TYR A 444 21.99 1.09 -0.92
CA TYR A 444 23.03 0.40 -1.68
C TYR A 444 22.60 -1.03 -2.06
N MET A 445 23.32 -1.65 -2.96
CA MET A 445 23.16 -3.05 -3.34
C MET A 445 24.45 -3.79 -2.98
N ASP A 446 24.33 -4.96 -2.36
CA ASP A 446 25.48 -5.82 -2.09
C ASP A 446 25.90 -6.64 -3.32
N GLU A 447 27.00 -7.42 -3.19
CA GLU A 447 27.55 -8.24 -4.27
C GLU A 447 26.61 -9.37 -4.73
N ASP A 448 25.62 -9.74 -3.91
CA ASP A 448 24.60 -10.74 -4.24
C ASP A 448 23.30 -10.10 -4.78
N GLY A 449 23.29 -8.79 -4.94
CA GLY A 449 22.16 -8.05 -5.51
C GLY A 449 21.04 -7.72 -4.53
N TYR A 450 21.26 -7.92 -3.23
CA TYR A 450 20.30 -7.49 -2.21
C TYR A 450 20.37 -5.99 -2.00
N VAL A 451 19.20 -5.38 -1.95
CA VAL A 451 19.00 -3.94 -1.78
C VAL A 451 18.79 -3.61 -0.31
N TYR A 452 19.50 -2.58 0.14
CA TYR A 452 19.40 -2.03 1.49
C TYR A 452 19.01 -0.57 1.40
N ILE A 453 17.83 -0.21 1.93
CA ILE A 453 17.39 1.18 2.03
C ILE A 453 17.88 1.72 3.36
N VAL A 454 18.72 2.74 3.30
CA VAL A 454 19.30 3.39 4.48
C VAL A 454 18.32 4.43 5.02
N ASP A 455 17.78 5.31 4.14
CA ASP A 455 16.75 6.29 4.48
C ASP A 455 16.19 6.96 3.21
N ARG A 456 15.40 8.02 3.40
CA ARG A 456 14.99 8.93 2.33
C ARG A 456 15.85 10.16 2.31
N THR A 457 16.17 10.69 1.13
CA THR A 457 16.95 11.92 0.97
C THR A 457 16.36 13.08 1.78
N LYS A 458 15.02 13.17 1.85
CA LYS A 458 14.29 14.22 2.58
C LYS A 458 14.16 14.00 4.10
N ASP A 459 14.31 12.74 4.55
CA ASP A 459 14.20 12.38 5.98
C ASP A 459 15.60 12.34 6.64
N MET A 460 16.66 12.42 5.84
CA MET A 460 18.04 12.52 6.30
C MET A 460 18.24 13.80 7.13
N LEU A 461 18.84 13.63 8.27
CA LEU A 461 19.17 14.75 9.18
C LEU A 461 20.58 15.26 8.92
N LEU A 462 20.74 16.56 8.96
CA LEU A 462 22.07 17.21 8.91
C LEU A 462 22.50 17.55 10.33
N CYS A 463 23.26 16.66 10.95
CA CYS A 463 23.69 16.80 12.34
C CYS A 463 25.18 17.18 12.43
N GLY A 464 25.49 18.45 12.64
CA GLY A 464 26.87 18.91 12.75
C GLY A 464 27.71 18.71 11.47
N GLY A 465 27.07 18.79 10.29
CA GLY A 465 27.69 18.56 8.99
C GLY A 465 27.77 17.11 8.55
N PHE A 466 27.23 16.18 9.35
CA PHE A 466 27.13 14.75 9.00
C PHE A 466 25.71 14.38 8.58
N ASN A 467 25.61 13.52 7.58
CA ASN A 467 24.35 12.88 7.22
C ASN A 467 24.01 11.81 8.26
N VAL A 468 22.89 11.98 8.94
CA VAL A 468 22.36 11.02 9.92
C VAL A 468 21.04 10.49 9.39
N TYR A 469 20.92 9.18 9.37
CA TYR A 469 19.78 8.49 8.79
C TYR A 469 18.87 7.95 9.91
N PRO A 470 17.68 8.53 10.14
CA PRO A 470 16.75 8.11 11.19
C PRO A 470 16.50 6.60 11.25
N ARG A 471 16.37 5.93 10.10
CA ARG A 471 16.16 4.49 10.04
C ARG A 471 17.28 3.68 10.72
N VAL A 472 18.53 4.10 10.55
CA VAL A 472 19.67 3.42 11.20
C VAL A 472 19.56 3.51 12.72
N LEU A 473 19.12 4.69 13.20
CA LEU A 473 18.90 4.89 14.63
C LEU A 473 17.69 4.07 15.12
N GLU A 474 16.60 4.08 14.37
CA GLU A 474 15.39 3.30 14.68
C GLU A 474 15.72 1.81 14.82
N GLU A 475 16.47 1.23 13.88
CA GLU A 475 16.90 -0.17 13.93
C GLU A 475 17.79 -0.49 15.15
N ALA A 476 18.66 0.45 15.53
CA ALA A 476 19.49 0.29 16.71
C ALA A 476 18.68 0.33 18.01
N VAL A 477 17.70 1.25 18.10
CA VAL A 477 16.80 1.40 19.24
C VAL A 477 15.83 0.22 19.35
N TYR A 478 15.34 -0.33 18.23
CA TYR A 478 14.49 -1.54 18.25
C TYR A 478 15.12 -2.75 18.92
N LYS A 479 16.46 -2.84 18.95
CA LYS A 479 17.18 -3.91 19.64
C LYS A 479 17.11 -3.81 21.16
N HIS A 480 16.60 -2.69 21.70
CA HIS A 480 16.40 -2.56 23.15
C HIS A 480 15.21 -3.42 23.61
N PRO A 481 15.36 -4.27 24.65
CA PRO A 481 14.37 -5.28 25.01
C PRO A 481 12.99 -4.70 25.39
N SER A 482 12.95 -3.47 25.92
CA SER A 482 11.71 -2.79 26.34
C SER A 482 10.96 -2.12 25.18
N VAL A 483 11.54 -2.00 23.99
CA VAL A 483 10.95 -1.24 22.87
C VAL A 483 9.96 -2.09 22.09
N GLU A 484 8.73 -1.58 21.92
CA GLU A 484 7.70 -2.13 21.03
C GLU A 484 7.73 -1.46 19.67
N GLN A 485 7.77 -0.12 19.65
CA GLN A 485 7.84 0.69 18.43
C GLN A 485 8.74 1.90 18.66
N VAL A 486 9.40 2.34 17.62
CA VAL A 486 10.21 3.56 17.63
C VAL A 486 10.13 4.27 16.29
N THR A 487 10.23 5.59 16.33
CA THR A 487 10.54 6.43 15.19
C THR A 487 11.44 7.57 15.62
N VAL A 488 12.29 8.04 14.68
CA VAL A 488 13.24 9.10 14.92
C VAL A 488 12.96 10.25 13.94
N ILE A 489 12.92 11.47 14.48
CA ILE A 489 12.85 12.70 13.66
C ILE A 489 13.98 13.65 14.05
N GLY A 490 14.25 14.63 13.17
CA GLY A 490 15.18 15.72 13.48
C GLY A 490 14.48 16.86 14.21
N ILE A 491 15.02 17.27 15.34
CA ILE A 491 14.61 18.48 16.01
C ILE A 491 15.66 19.58 15.79
N LYS A 492 15.27 20.84 15.84
CA LYS A 492 16.17 21.98 15.68
C LYS A 492 17.19 21.99 16.82
N ASP A 493 18.47 22.18 16.46
CA ASP A 493 19.60 22.26 17.39
C ASP A 493 20.47 23.46 16.99
N GLU A 494 20.70 24.38 17.91
CA GLU A 494 21.44 25.64 17.62
C GLU A 494 22.89 25.40 17.21
N TYR A 495 23.53 24.34 17.73
CA TYR A 495 24.92 24.04 17.45
C TYR A 495 25.09 23.06 16.27
N ARG A 496 24.25 22.05 16.20
CA ARG A 496 24.36 20.95 15.21
C ARG A 496 23.50 21.18 13.97
N GLY A 497 22.64 22.20 13.94
CA GLY A 497 21.58 22.40 12.94
C GLY A 497 20.37 21.53 13.25
N GLN A 498 20.56 20.21 13.28
CA GLN A 498 19.56 19.24 13.69
C GLN A 498 20.15 18.23 14.68
N SER A 499 19.29 17.68 15.55
CA SER A 499 19.61 16.57 16.44
C SER A 499 18.52 15.50 16.40
N PRO A 500 18.88 14.19 16.47
CA PRO A 500 17.91 13.12 16.44
C PRO A 500 17.11 13.03 17.74
N LYS A 501 15.77 13.01 17.65
CA LYS A 501 14.84 12.72 18.75
C LYS A 501 14.13 11.43 18.48
N ALA A 502 14.20 10.49 19.42
CA ALA A 502 13.50 9.22 19.37
C ALA A 502 12.15 9.29 20.12
N PHE A 503 11.09 8.87 19.46
CA PHE A 503 9.77 8.62 20.05
C PHE A 503 9.60 7.11 20.20
N VAL A 504 9.40 6.64 21.42
CA VAL A 504 9.41 5.21 21.73
C VAL A 504 8.12 4.80 22.43
N LYS A 505 7.47 3.76 21.90
CA LYS A 505 6.42 3.03 22.59
C LYS A 505 7.03 1.79 23.24
N LEU A 506 6.78 1.60 24.52
CA LEU A 506 7.29 0.46 25.27
C LEU A 506 6.36 -0.75 25.15
N LYS A 507 6.92 -1.95 25.25
CA LYS A 507 6.16 -3.19 25.40
C LYS A 507 5.34 -3.16 26.71
N ALA A 508 4.20 -3.80 26.72
CA ALA A 508 3.33 -3.89 27.89
C ALA A 508 4.09 -4.45 29.10
N GLY A 509 4.08 -3.70 30.20
CA GLY A 509 4.76 -4.08 31.44
C GLY A 509 6.28 -3.92 31.44
N ALA A 510 6.88 -3.42 30.37
CA ALA A 510 8.32 -3.16 30.33
C ALA A 510 8.68 -1.92 31.16
N ALA A 511 9.88 -1.96 31.78
CA ALA A 511 10.41 -0.81 32.52
C ALA A 511 10.76 0.32 31.54
N SER A 512 10.42 1.54 31.91
CA SER A 512 10.86 2.76 31.22
C SER A 512 12.36 2.96 31.39
N PHE A 513 12.96 3.69 30.47
CA PHE A 513 14.37 4.06 30.50
C PHE A 513 14.56 5.55 30.16
N THR A 514 15.66 6.09 30.62
CA THR A 514 16.07 7.48 30.38
C THR A 514 16.86 7.60 29.07
N LEU A 515 17.01 8.83 28.57
CA LEU A 515 17.89 9.13 27.43
C LEU A 515 19.32 8.62 27.67
N LYS A 516 19.85 8.80 28.88
CA LYS A 516 21.21 8.38 29.23
C LYS A 516 21.38 6.85 29.16
N GLU A 517 20.40 6.10 29.63
CA GLU A 517 20.39 4.64 29.55
C GLU A 517 20.28 4.16 28.10
N LEU A 518 19.45 4.83 27.30
CA LEU A 518 19.36 4.56 25.85
C LEU A 518 20.70 4.84 25.15
N GLN A 519 21.33 5.97 25.43
CA GLN A 519 22.63 6.33 24.85
C GLN A 519 23.72 5.32 25.23
N GLU A 520 23.73 4.85 26.48
CA GLU A 520 24.66 3.81 26.94
C GLU A 520 24.42 2.48 26.20
N PHE A 521 23.14 2.13 25.96
CA PHE A 521 22.79 0.95 25.17
C PHE A 521 23.22 1.07 23.69
N LEU A 522 23.20 2.28 23.14
CA LEU A 522 23.50 2.56 21.74
C LEU A 522 24.98 2.81 21.44
N LYS A 523 25.83 3.06 22.44
CA LYS A 523 27.22 3.52 22.27
C LYS A 523 28.10 2.60 21.41
N ASP A 524 27.86 1.28 21.44
CA ASP A 524 28.59 0.28 20.67
C ASP A 524 27.89 -0.08 19.35
N ARG A 525 26.77 0.60 19.03
CA ARG A 525 25.89 0.32 17.89
C ARG A 525 25.81 1.47 16.89
N LEU A 526 26.03 2.70 17.38
CA LEU A 526 25.92 3.93 16.58
C LEU A 526 27.20 4.77 16.68
N GLY A 527 27.50 5.50 15.63
CA GLY A 527 28.54 6.50 15.65
C GLY A 527 28.20 7.69 16.57
N LYS A 528 29.19 8.42 17.06
CA LYS A 528 28.96 9.58 17.95
C LYS A 528 28.08 10.66 17.30
N HIS A 529 28.14 10.83 15.98
CA HIS A 529 27.33 11.78 15.23
C HIS A 529 25.88 11.34 15.06
N GLU A 530 25.61 10.04 15.16
CA GLU A 530 24.28 9.40 15.02
C GLU A 530 23.57 9.27 16.37
N MET A 531 24.22 9.58 17.48
CA MET A 531 23.66 9.37 18.80
C MET A 531 22.38 10.17 19.03
N VAL A 532 21.33 9.48 19.49
CA VAL A 532 20.04 10.08 19.89
C VAL A 532 20.27 11.16 20.96
N GLN A 533 19.74 12.36 20.76
CA GLN A 533 19.93 13.51 21.64
C GLN A 533 18.69 13.86 22.48
N ALA A 534 17.52 13.38 22.08
CA ALA A 534 16.28 13.53 22.83
C ALA A 534 15.46 12.25 22.79
N LEU A 535 14.71 11.98 23.84
CA LEU A 535 13.87 10.79 23.99
C LEU A 535 12.50 11.20 24.50
N GLU A 536 11.46 10.67 23.87
CA GLU A 536 10.09 10.75 24.35
C GLU A 536 9.48 9.34 24.41
N ILE A 537 9.04 8.94 25.61
CA ILE A 537 8.27 7.71 25.79
C ILE A 537 6.79 8.07 25.62
N THR A 538 6.11 7.36 24.75
CA THR A 538 4.69 7.60 24.41
C THR A 538 3.87 6.32 24.46
N ASP A 539 2.58 6.44 24.74
CA ASP A 539 1.65 5.31 24.72
C ASP A 539 1.26 4.88 23.29
N SER A 540 1.37 5.79 22.32
CA SER A 540 1.06 5.52 20.92
C SER A 540 1.87 6.41 19.98
N LEU A 541 2.17 5.89 18.79
CA LEU A 541 2.74 6.67 17.70
C LEU A 541 1.65 6.99 16.68
N PRO A 542 1.62 8.20 16.09
CA PRO A 542 0.65 8.54 15.08
C PRO A 542 0.84 7.68 13.82
N LEU A 543 -0.28 7.25 13.23
CA LEU A 543 -0.27 6.38 12.06
C LEU A 543 -0.91 7.06 10.86
N THR A 544 -0.30 6.86 9.70
CA THR A 544 -0.92 7.23 8.43
C THR A 544 -2.13 6.34 8.12
N PRO A 545 -2.99 6.70 7.15
CA PRO A 545 -4.09 5.89 6.67
C PRO A 545 -3.71 4.45 6.29
N ALA A 546 -2.49 4.27 5.82
CA ALA A 546 -1.95 2.96 5.43
C ALA A 546 -1.34 2.17 6.60
N GLY A 547 -1.50 2.64 7.85
CA GLY A 547 -0.97 1.99 9.06
C GLY A 547 0.53 2.18 9.28
N LYS A 548 1.18 3.14 8.58
CA LYS A 548 2.59 3.50 8.77
C LYS A 548 2.71 4.60 9.83
N ILE A 549 3.82 4.62 10.58
CA ILE A 549 4.09 5.73 11.51
C ILE A 549 4.22 7.04 10.73
N SER A 550 3.50 8.08 11.20
CA SER A 550 3.45 9.41 10.57
C SER A 550 4.51 10.33 11.17
N LYS A 551 5.69 10.41 10.55
CA LYS A 551 6.72 11.39 10.97
C LYS A 551 6.22 12.83 10.84
N LYS A 552 5.37 13.12 9.85
CA LYS A 552 4.82 14.46 9.63
C LYS A 552 4.06 14.99 10.86
N GLU A 553 3.18 14.17 11.43
CA GLU A 553 2.41 14.58 12.62
C GLU A 553 3.32 14.87 13.81
N LEU A 554 4.42 14.12 13.95
CA LEU A 554 5.41 14.36 14.99
C LEU A 554 6.20 15.66 14.74
N TYR A 555 6.58 15.97 13.50
CA TYR A 555 7.18 17.25 13.15
C TYR A 555 6.22 18.43 13.43
N ASP A 556 4.96 18.32 13.00
CA ASP A 556 3.92 19.33 13.24
C ASP A 556 3.68 19.55 14.76
N GLU A 557 3.80 18.50 15.56
CA GLU A 557 3.69 18.59 17.02
C GLU A 557 4.91 19.28 17.66
N GLU A 558 6.13 18.91 17.25
CA GLU A 558 7.36 19.55 17.75
C GLU A 558 7.42 21.04 17.38
N GLU A 559 7.00 21.42 16.17
CA GLU A 559 6.91 22.82 15.76
C GLU A 559 5.92 23.61 16.64
N ARG A 560 4.75 23.02 16.93
CA ARG A 560 3.76 23.63 17.84
C ARG A 560 4.31 23.78 19.26
N ARG A 561 5.04 22.78 19.78
CA ARG A 561 5.68 22.83 21.10
C ARG A 561 6.75 23.91 21.15
N ALA A 562 7.59 24.01 20.11
CA ALA A 562 8.61 25.04 20.01
C ALA A 562 8.02 26.46 19.92
N ALA A 563 6.94 26.64 19.14
CA ALA A 563 6.23 27.93 19.06
C ALA A 563 5.53 28.34 20.35
N ALA A 564 5.11 27.39 21.18
CA ALA A 564 4.49 27.65 22.48
C ALA A 564 5.51 28.00 23.59
N GLN A 565 6.82 27.71 23.37
CA GLN A 565 7.91 27.99 24.29
C GLN A 565 8.68 29.28 23.94
N ALA A 566 8.46 29.83 22.74
CA ALA A 566 9.05 31.10 22.27
C ALA A 566 8.11 32.28 22.58
#